data_a5f5879d863a4916303eeac45d6b8c9c
#
_entry.id   a5f5879d863a4916303eeac45d6b8c9c
#
_cell.length_a   1.000
_cell.length_b   1.000
_cell.length_c   1.000
_cell.angle_alpha   90.00
_cell.angle_beta   90.00
_cell.angle_gamma   90.00
#
_symmetry.space_group_name_H-M   'P 1'
#
loop_
_entity.id
_entity.type
_entity.pdbx_description
1 polymer ?
#
loop_
_entity_poly.entity_id
_entity_poly.type
_entity_poly.pdbx_seq_one_letter_code
_entity_poly.pdbx_strand_id
1 'polypeptide(L)'
;MKIGVIGGGQLGRMLALAGTPLGMNFAFLDPAPDACAQALGEHIRADYGDQDHLRQLADEVDLVTFEFESVPAETVAFLSQFVPVYPSAESLRIARDRWFEKSMFKDLGIPTPEFADIQSQADLDAAVASIGLPAVMKTRTLGYDGKGQKVLRKPEDVSGAFAELGSVPCILEGFVPFSGEVSLVAVRGRDGETRFYPLVHNTHDSGILSLSIASTAHPLQALAEDYVGRVLKQLDYVGVLAFEFFEVDGGLKANEIAPRVHLSLIHI
;
A
#
# COMPACT_ATOMS: atom_id res chain seq x y z
N MET A 1 18.85 -0.34 19.61
CA MET A 1 17.47 0.00 19.26
C MET A 1 16.74 -1.30 18.99
N LYS A 2 15.57 -1.51 19.59
CA LYS A 2 14.68 -2.66 19.35
C LYS A 2 13.44 -2.18 18.62
N ILE A 3 13.11 -2.81 17.51
CA ILE A 3 12.00 -2.44 16.62
C ILE A 3 10.90 -3.47 16.73
N GLY A 4 9.70 -3.03 17.05
CA GLY A 4 8.48 -3.83 16.96
C GLY A 4 7.97 -3.89 15.52
N VAL A 5 7.57 -5.05 15.05
CA VAL A 5 6.96 -5.23 13.73
C VAL A 5 5.62 -5.93 13.89
N ILE A 6 4.57 -5.28 13.42
CA ILE A 6 3.26 -5.92 13.28
C ILE A 6 3.27 -6.73 11.98
N GLY A 7 3.18 -8.04 12.13
CA GLY A 7 3.40 -9.03 11.09
C GLY A 7 4.78 -9.69 11.17
N GLY A 8 4.80 -11.00 11.02
CA GLY A 8 6.00 -11.84 11.05
C GLY A 8 6.25 -12.58 9.74
N GLY A 9 5.72 -12.05 8.62
CA GLY A 9 5.88 -12.62 7.29
C GLY A 9 7.24 -12.32 6.65
N GLN A 10 7.29 -12.48 5.32
CA GLN A 10 8.56 -12.37 4.59
C GLN A 10 9.16 -10.96 4.61
N LEU A 11 8.33 -9.90 4.57
CA LEU A 11 8.84 -8.53 4.60
C LEU A 11 9.38 -8.18 6.00
N GLY A 12 8.69 -8.61 7.08
CA GLY A 12 9.20 -8.52 8.45
C GLY A 12 10.52 -9.25 8.62
N ARG A 13 10.64 -10.46 8.05
CA ARG A 13 11.91 -11.21 8.03
C ARG A 13 13.02 -10.44 7.32
N MET A 14 12.73 -9.83 6.18
CA MET A 14 13.70 -9.06 5.41
C MET A 14 14.12 -7.78 6.12
N LEU A 15 13.20 -7.10 6.81
CA LEU A 15 13.52 -5.95 7.66
C LEU A 15 14.53 -6.35 8.75
N ALA A 16 14.32 -7.49 9.41
CA ALA A 16 15.25 -7.97 10.43
C ALA A 16 16.61 -8.36 9.85
N LEU A 17 16.64 -9.04 8.71
CA LEU A 17 17.90 -9.39 8.04
C LEU A 17 18.72 -8.15 7.65
N ALA A 18 18.05 -7.08 7.21
CA ALA A 18 18.69 -5.82 6.85
C ALA A 18 19.12 -5.00 8.09
N GLY A 19 18.33 -5.02 9.15
CA GLY A 19 18.57 -4.20 10.34
C GLY A 19 19.57 -4.80 11.33
N THR A 20 19.64 -6.14 11.43
CA THR A 20 20.55 -6.82 12.38
C THR A 20 22.02 -6.42 12.17
N PRO A 21 22.59 -6.38 10.95
CA PRO A 21 23.95 -5.89 10.72
C PRO A 21 24.17 -4.42 11.11
N LEU A 22 23.10 -3.65 11.23
CA LEU A 22 23.11 -2.24 11.67
C LEU A 22 22.96 -2.11 13.20
N GLY A 23 22.97 -3.23 13.94
CA GLY A 23 22.84 -3.26 15.40
C GLY A 23 21.40 -3.10 15.91
N MET A 24 20.40 -3.37 15.07
CA MET A 24 18.99 -3.36 15.45
C MET A 24 18.55 -4.74 15.93
N ASN A 25 17.66 -4.78 16.92
CA ASN A 25 16.96 -5.98 17.39
C ASN A 25 15.48 -5.87 17.01
N PHE A 26 14.80 -7.00 16.94
CA PHE A 26 13.41 -7.05 16.48
C PHE A 26 12.51 -7.84 17.44
N ALA A 27 11.25 -7.42 17.52
CA ALA A 27 10.16 -8.19 18.10
C ALA A 27 8.99 -8.17 17.11
N PHE A 28 8.37 -9.32 16.87
CA PHE A 28 7.27 -9.50 15.92
C PHE A 28 5.99 -9.86 16.67
N LEU A 29 4.89 -9.23 16.30
CA LEU A 29 3.56 -9.66 16.74
C LEU A 29 2.83 -10.24 15.52
N ASP A 30 2.54 -11.54 15.57
CA ASP A 30 1.89 -12.27 14.47
C ASP A 30 1.11 -13.47 15.01
N PRO A 31 -0.14 -13.72 14.58
CA PRO A 31 -0.93 -14.86 15.03
C PRO A 31 -0.42 -16.22 14.54
N ALA A 32 0.34 -16.26 13.44
CA ALA A 32 0.83 -17.50 12.87
C ALA A 32 1.90 -18.16 13.76
N PRO A 33 1.75 -19.44 14.10
CA PRO A 33 2.71 -20.13 14.96
C PRO A 33 4.07 -20.35 14.31
N ASP A 34 4.12 -20.27 12.98
CA ASP A 34 5.28 -20.52 12.13
C ASP A 34 5.64 -19.27 11.29
N ALA A 35 5.38 -18.09 11.84
CA ALA A 35 5.74 -16.82 11.21
C ALA A 35 7.22 -16.82 10.80
N CYS A 36 7.52 -16.56 9.53
CA CYS A 36 8.86 -16.79 8.98
C CYS A 36 9.94 -15.82 9.53
N ALA A 37 9.53 -14.73 10.17
CA ALA A 37 10.41 -13.78 10.85
C ALA A 37 10.79 -14.23 12.28
N GLN A 38 10.06 -15.18 12.89
CA GLN A 38 10.26 -15.57 14.29
C GLN A 38 11.69 -16.01 14.66
N ALA A 39 12.44 -16.52 13.68
CA ALA A 39 13.83 -16.94 13.91
C ALA A 39 14.82 -15.76 14.05
N LEU A 40 14.38 -14.53 13.77
CA LEU A 40 15.24 -13.34 13.72
C LEU A 40 14.95 -12.32 14.83
N GLY A 41 14.03 -12.63 15.73
CA GLY A 41 13.66 -11.76 16.83
C GLY A 41 12.69 -12.44 17.78
N GLU A 42 12.25 -11.72 18.78
CA GLU A 42 11.21 -12.18 19.68
C GLU A 42 9.87 -12.31 18.96
N HIS A 43 9.12 -13.36 19.20
CA HIS A 43 7.83 -13.59 18.60
C HIS A 43 6.72 -13.57 19.66
N ILE A 44 5.87 -12.55 19.60
CA ILE A 44 4.65 -12.46 20.39
C ILE A 44 3.51 -13.02 19.53
N ARG A 45 3.03 -14.20 19.90
CA ARG A 45 1.95 -14.86 19.17
C ARG A 45 0.60 -14.36 19.65
N ALA A 46 0.00 -13.43 18.92
CA ALA A 46 -1.30 -12.86 19.23
C ALA A 46 -2.00 -12.32 17.99
N ASP A 47 -3.32 -12.13 18.07
CA ASP A 47 -4.09 -11.43 17.06
C ASP A 47 -3.71 -9.93 17.02
N TYR A 48 -3.80 -9.32 15.84
CA TYR A 48 -3.43 -7.90 15.65
C TYR A 48 -4.30 -6.91 16.43
N GLY A 49 -5.44 -7.34 16.97
CA GLY A 49 -6.32 -6.53 17.83
C GLY A 49 -6.17 -6.81 19.33
N ASP A 50 -5.29 -7.72 19.74
CA ASP A 50 -5.10 -8.09 21.15
C ASP A 50 -4.33 -6.99 21.90
N GLN A 51 -5.07 -6.18 22.66
CA GLN A 51 -4.52 -5.01 23.34
C GLN A 51 -3.49 -5.33 24.42
N ASP A 52 -3.60 -6.49 25.09
CA ASP A 52 -2.64 -6.88 26.13
C ASP A 52 -1.27 -7.20 25.51
N HIS A 53 -1.27 -7.97 24.44
CA HIS A 53 -0.03 -8.30 23.72
C HIS A 53 0.54 -7.11 22.91
N LEU A 54 -0.32 -6.24 22.39
CA LEU A 54 0.12 -4.97 21.79
C LEU A 54 0.78 -4.07 22.83
N ARG A 55 0.24 -4.02 24.05
CA ARG A 55 0.86 -3.29 25.16
C ARG A 55 2.19 -3.89 25.56
N GLN A 56 2.27 -5.22 25.65
CA GLN A 56 3.54 -5.93 25.89
C GLN A 56 4.58 -5.54 24.85
N LEU A 57 4.23 -5.60 23.54
CA LEU A 57 5.13 -5.19 22.47
C LEU A 57 5.61 -3.75 22.66
N ALA A 58 4.69 -2.82 22.93
CA ALA A 58 5.01 -1.40 23.10
C ALA A 58 5.98 -1.12 24.26
N ASP A 59 5.88 -1.90 25.36
CA ASP A 59 6.74 -1.74 26.53
C ASP A 59 8.17 -2.27 26.29
N GLU A 60 8.37 -3.08 25.27
CA GLU A 60 9.65 -3.75 24.99
C GLU A 60 10.47 -3.12 23.86
N VAL A 61 9.89 -2.21 23.08
CA VAL A 61 10.51 -1.70 21.85
C VAL A 61 10.65 -0.18 21.85
N ASP A 62 11.59 0.33 21.06
CA ASP A 62 11.85 1.78 20.91
C ASP A 62 10.90 2.44 19.88
N LEU A 63 10.41 1.66 18.93
CA LEU A 63 9.43 2.07 17.93
C LEU A 63 8.74 0.86 17.31
N VAL A 64 7.59 1.08 16.67
CA VAL A 64 6.85 0.04 15.95
C VAL A 64 6.69 0.42 14.48
N THR A 65 6.74 -0.58 13.63
CA THR A 65 6.37 -0.52 12.21
C THR A 65 5.47 -1.73 11.86
N PHE A 66 5.03 -1.80 10.61
CA PHE A 66 4.27 -2.95 10.12
C PHE A 66 4.79 -3.38 8.73
N GLU A 67 4.60 -4.66 8.41
CA GLU A 67 5.08 -5.23 7.15
C GLU A 67 4.04 -5.29 6.04
N PHE A 68 2.76 -5.09 6.36
CA PHE A 68 1.65 -5.17 5.41
C PHE A 68 0.56 -4.14 5.73
N GLU A 69 -0.18 -3.73 4.72
CA GLU A 69 -1.17 -2.63 4.81
C GLU A 69 -2.52 -3.04 5.42
N SER A 70 -2.80 -4.34 5.55
CA SER A 70 -4.08 -4.82 6.10
C SER A 70 -4.14 -4.86 7.64
N VAL A 71 -3.10 -4.37 8.33
CA VAL A 71 -3.12 -4.16 9.79
C VAL A 71 -4.32 -3.27 10.15
N PRO A 72 -5.13 -3.61 11.16
CA PRO A 72 -6.21 -2.73 11.62
C PRO A 72 -5.68 -1.35 12.01
N ALA A 73 -6.30 -0.29 11.51
CA ALA A 73 -5.87 1.09 11.84
C ALA A 73 -5.97 1.36 13.35
N GLU A 74 -6.93 0.71 14.03
CA GLU A 74 -7.13 0.74 15.47
C GLU A 74 -5.92 0.19 16.23
N THR A 75 -5.25 -0.83 15.69
CA THR A 75 -4.01 -1.40 16.24
C THR A 75 -2.89 -0.36 16.26
N VAL A 76 -2.70 0.31 15.13
CA VAL A 76 -1.70 1.38 15.02
C VAL A 76 -2.05 2.56 15.92
N ALA A 77 -3.33 2.97 15.96
CA ALA A 77 -3.81 4.04 16.84
C ALA A 77 -3.64 3.70 18.33
N PHE A 78 -3.88 2.44 18.72
CA PHE A 78 -3.65 1.98 20.09
C PHE A 78 -2.17 2.03 20.46
N LEU A 79 -1.30 1.45 19.66
CA LEU A 79 0.16 1.42 19.89
C LEU A 79 0.76 2.83 19.97
N SER A 80 0.27 3.76 19.16
CA SER A 80 0.76 5.15 19.12
C SER A 80 0.55 5.92 20.44
N GLN A 81 -0.25 5.40 21.36
CA GLN A 81 -0.42 5.97 22.69
C GLN A 81 0.76 5.68 23.63
N PHE A 82 1.58 4.70 23.31
CA PHE A 82 2.61 4.17 24.19
C PHE A 82 4.03 4.24 23.61
N VAL A 83 4.13 4.10 22.27
CA VAL A 83 5.40 4.03 21.56
C VAL A 83 5.27 4.71 20.19
N PRO A 84 6.34 5.33 19.65
CA PRO A 84 6.30 5.84 18.28
C PRO A 84 5.98 4.74 17.27
N VAL A 85 5.00 4.97 16.40
CA VAL A 85 4.62 4.05 15.30
C VAL A 85 4.80 4.75 13.97
N TYR A 86 5.53 4.12 13.08
CA TYR A 86 5.77 4.65 11.72
C TYR A 86 5.60 3.55 10.68
N PRO A 87 4.89 3.83 9.57
CA PRO A 87 4.10 5.05 9.31
C PRO A 87 2.91 5.24 10.27
N SER A 88 2.28 6.43 10.20
CA SER A 88 1.18 6.80 11.10
C SER A 88 -0.11 6.01 10.83
N ALA A 89 -1.01 5.98 11.81
CA ALA A 89 -2.35 5.38 11.64
C ALA A 89 -3.14 6.05 10.50
N GLU A 90 -2.98 7.36 10.30
CA GLU A 90 -3.64 8.08 9.21
C GLU A 90 -3.09 7.68 7.85
N SER A 91 -1.76 7.51 7.73
CA SER A 91 -1.15 7.00 6.48
C SER A 91 -1.68 5.62 6.13
N LEU A 92 -1.80 4.74 7.12
CA LEU A 92 -2.36 3.41 6.94
C LEU A 92 -3.84 3.45 6.55
N ARG A 93 -4.65 4.29 7.23
CA ARG A 93 -6.08 4.45 6.96
C ARG A 93 -6.34 4.87 5.51
N ILE A 94 -5.54 5.81 5.00
CA ILE A 94 -5.67 6.29 3.62
C ILE A 94 -5.24 5.21 2.62
N ALA A 95 -4.07 4.60 2.83
CA ALA A 95 -3.54 3.61 1.90
C ALA A 95 -4.35 2.31 1.83
N ARG A 96 -5.11 1.97 2.89
CA ARG A 96 -5.97 0.76 2.93
C ARG A 96 -7.26 0.87 2.14
N ASP A 97 -7.73 2.07 1.84
CA ASP A 97 -9.01 2.31 1.20
C ASP A 97 -8.81 3.08 -0.11
N ARG A 98 -9.05 2.40 -1.22
CA ARG A 98 -8.85 2.94 -2.57
C ARG A 98 -9.62 4.24 -2.82
N TRP A 99 -10.77 4.44 -2.17
CA TRP A 99 -11.53 5.68 -2.28
C TRP A 99 -10.80 6.85 -1.62
N PHE A 100 -10.32 6.67 -0.38
CA PHE A 100 -9.56 7.71 0.32
C PHE A 100 -8.24 8.00 -0.37
N GLU A 101 -7.55 6.97 -0.82
CA GLU A 101 -6.30 7.07 -1.54
C GLU A 101 -6.44 7.87 -2.85
N LYS A 102 -7.38 7.48 -3.72
CA LYS A 102 -7.63 8.19 -4.99
C LYS A 102 -8.14 9.62 -4.77
N SER A 103 -8.97 9.84 -3.75
CA SER A 103 -9.43 11.17 -3.38
C SER A 103 -8.27 12.06 -2.97
N MET A 104 -7.36 11.56 -2.14
CA MET A 104 -6.14 12.28 -1.78
C MET A 104 -5.28 12.62 -3.00
N PHE A 105 -5.08 11.68 -3.94
CA PHE A 105 -4.32 11.97 -5.17
C PHE A 105 -4.96 13.10 -5.97
N LYS A 106 -6.28 13.05 -6.15
CA LYS A 106 -7.05 14.08 -6.85
C LYS A 106 -6.91 15.44 -6.17
N ASP A 107 -7.04 15.51 -4.84
CA ASP A 107 -6.92 16.74 -4.06
C ASP A 107 -5.51 17.34 -4.15
N LEU A 108 -4.49 16.49 -4.30
CA LEU A 108 -3.10 16.90 -4.51
C LEU A 108 -2.78 17.26 -5.98
N GLY A 109 -3.75 17.18 -6.89
CA GLY A 109 -3.53 17.42 -8.31
C GLY A 109 -2.65 16.38 -8.99
N ILE A 110 -2.62 15.16 -8.47
CA ILE A 110 -1.92 14.01 -9.06
C ILE A 110 -2.91 13.30 -10.00
N PRO A 111 -2.59 13.15 -11.30
CA PRO A 111 -3.49 12.50 -12.24
C PRO A 111 -3.81 11.05 -11.82
N THR A 112 -5.10 10.70 -11.85
CA THR A 112 -5.63 9.35 -11.61
C THR A 112 -6.53 8.94 -12.78
N PRO A 113 -6.89 7.66 -12.93
CA PRO A 113 -8.10 7.29 -13.67
C PRO A 113 -9.29 8.05 -13.11
N GLU A 114 -10.32 8.31 -13.92
CA GLU A 114 -11.63 8.73 -13.39
C GLU A 114 -12.17 7.62 -12.48
N PHE A 115 -12.78 8.00 -11.36
CA PHE A 115 -13.24 7.01 -10.39
C PHE A 115 -14.54 7.45 -9.69
N ALA A 116 -15.30 6.47 -9.20
CA ALA A 116 -16.53 6.67 -8.46
C ALA A 116 -16.65 5.69 -7.29
N ASP A 117 -17.27 6.14 -6.17
CA ASP A 117 -17.60 5.28 -5.03
C ASP A 117 -18.85 4.45 -5.35
N ILE A 118 -18.81 3.17 -5.05
CA ILE A 118 -19.85 2.20 -5.36
C ILE A 118 -20.30 1.50 -4.08
N GLN A 119 -21.50 1.84 -3.62
CA GLN A 119 -22.13 1.25 -2.42
C GLN A 119 -23.30 0.32 -2.78
N SER A 120 -23.74 0.35 -4.06
CA SER A 120 -24.87 -0.42 -4.55
C SER A 120 -24.73 -0.70 -6.06
N GLN A 121 -25.56 -1.61 -6.59
CA GLN A 121 -25.66 -1.80 -8.04
C GLN A 121 -26.15 -0.54 -8.77
N ALA A 122 -27.05 0.26 -8.15
CA ALA A 122 -27.51 1.50 -8.74
C ALA A 122 -26.39 2.56 -8.88
N ASP A 123 -25.47 2.61 -7.89
CA ASP A 123 -24.29 3.49 -7.99
C ASP A 123 -23.37 3.02 -9.11
N LEU A 124 -23.21 1.72 -9.28
CA LEU A 124 -22.41 1.15 -10.38
C LEU A 124 -23.00 1.52 -11.74
N ASP A 125 -24.33 1.39 -11.90
CA ASP A 125 -25.00 1.72 -13.15
C ASP A 125 -24.83 3.22 -13.49
N ALA A 126 -24.98 4.10 -12.49
CA ALA A 126 -24.77 5.53 -12.64
C ALA A 126 -23.29 5.88 -12.96
N ALA A 127 -22.35 5.23 -12.26
CA ALA A 127 -20.93 5.45 -12.48
C ALA A 127 -20.48 5.00 -13.88
N VAL A 128 -20.98 3.85 -14.37
CA VAL A 128 -20.71 3.39 -15.73
C VAL A 128 -21.27 4.34 -16.77
N ALA A 129 -22.44 4.93 -16.53
CA ALA A 129 -23.01 5.94 -17.44
C ALA A 129 -22.15 7.22 -17.53
N SER A 130 -21.42 7.56 -16.46
CA SER A 130 -20.55 8.74 -16.40
C SER A 130 -19.12 8.46 -16.90
N ILE A 131 -18.49 7.40 -16.40
CA ILE A 131 -17.07 7.05 -16.68
C ILE A 131 -16.94 6.32 -18.01
N GLY A 132 -17.94 5.51 -18.38
CA GLY A 132 -17.93 4.68 -19.59
C GLY A 132 -17.28 3.30 -19.36
N LEU A 133 -17.22 2.53 -20.45
CA LEU A 133 -16.58 1.22 -20.53
C LEU A 133 -15.47 1.27 -21.59
N PRO A 134 -14.38 0.51 -21.43
CA PRO A 134 -14.15 -0.42 -20.33
C PRO A 134 -13.80 0.29 -19.01
N ALA A 135 -14.11 -0.37 -17.87
CA ALA A 135 -13.80 0.11 -16.54
C ALA A 135 -13.36 -1.07 -15.64
N VAL A 136 -12.73 -0.77 -14.52
CA VAL A 136 -12.31 -1.77 -13.52
C VAL A 136 -13.02 -1.48 -12.20
N MET A 137 -13.80 -2.43 -11.74
CA MET A 137 -14.44 -2.39 -10.42
C MET A 137 -13.55 -3.14 -9.44
N LYS A 138 -13.25 -2.51 -8.30
CA LYS A 138 -12.38 -3.06 -7.25
C LYS A 138 -13.05 -2.92 -5.89
N THR A 139 -12.87 -3.88 -4.99
CA THR A 139 -13.23 -3.67 -3.58
C THR A 139 -12.37 -2.54 -3.01
N ARG A 140 -12.96 -1.66 -2.18
CA ARG A 140 -12.24 -0.52 -1.59
C ARG A 140 -11.11 -0.96 -0.67
N THR A 141 -11.30 -2.09 0.04
CA THR A 141 -10.33 -2.63 0.99
C THR A 141 -10.07 -4.11 0.72
N LEU A 142 -8.97 -4.65 1.24
CA LEU A 142 -8.61 -6.09 1.22
C LEU A 142 -8.40 -6.70 -0.17
N GLY A 143 -8.36 -5.92 -1.24
CA GLY A 143 -7.96 -6.40 -2.56
C GLY A 143 -6.43 -6.45 -2.70
N TYR A 144 -5.89 -7.59 -3.16
CA TYR A 144 -4.46 -7.78 -3.41
C TYR A 144 -4.25 -8.78 -4.55
N ASP A 145 -3.13 -8.71 -5.24
CA ASP A 145 -2.73 -9.66 -6.30
C ASP A 145 -3.85 -9.95 -7.32
N GLY A 146 -4.55 -8.90 -7.76
CA GLY A 146 -5.66 -9.03 -8.71
C GLY A 146 -6.96 -9.60 -8.12
N LYS A 147 -6.99 -9.94 -6.82
CA LYS A 147 -8.21 -10.38 -6.14
C LYS A 147 -9.09 -9.18 -5.74
N GLY A 148 -10.39 -9.41 -5.68
CA GLY A 148 -11.34 -8.34 -5.35
C GLY A 148 -11.49 -7.30 -6.46
N GLN A 149 -11.26 -7.68 -7.74
CA GLN A 149 -11.49 -6.81 -8.88
C GLN A 149 -12.17 -7.53 -10.04
N LYS A 150 -12.88 -6.77 -10.86
CA LYS A 150 -13.56 -7.23 -12.09
C LYS A 150 -13.42 -6.18 -13.17
N VAL A 151 -12.94 -6.60 -14.34
CA VAL A 151 -12.92 -5.74 -15.53
C VAL A 151 -14.29 -5.80 -16.20
N LEU A 152 -14.91 -4.64 -16.38
CA LEU A 152 -16.20 -4.46 -17.07
C LEU A 152 -15.88 -3.95 -18.48
N ARG A 153 -16.06 -4.79 -19.49
CA ARG A 153 -15.72 -4.45 -20.89
C ARG A 153 -16.95 -4.01 -21.69
N LYS A 154 -18.11 -4.51 -21.34
CA LYS A 154 -19.37 -4.33 -22.06
C LYS A 154 -20.54 -4.26 -21.09
N PRO A 155 -21.70 -3.71 -21.49
CA PRO A 155 -22.85 -3.52 -20.60
C PRO A 155 -23.30 -4.79 -19.86
N GLU A 156 -23.18 -5.96 -20.49
CA GLU A 156 -23.55 -7.23 -19.86
C GLU A 156 -22.69 -7.59 -18.65
N ASP A 157 -21.45 -7.09 -18.60
CA ASP A 157 -20.53 -7.33 -17.48
C ASP A 157 -20.91 -6.53 -16.22
N VAL A 158 -21.74 -5.50 -16.37
CA VAL A 158 -22.15 -4.57 -15.29
C VAL A 158 -23.23 -5.21 -14.41
N SER A 159 -24.17 -5.91 -15.05
CA SER A 159 -25.28 -6.53 -14.33
C SER A 159 -24.79 -7.56 -13.33
N GLY A 160 -25.10 -7.36 -12.05
CA GLY A 160 -24.71 -8.26 -10.97
C GLY A 160 -23.25 -8.16 -10.50
N ALA A 161 -22.43 -7.30 -11.13
CA ALA A 161 -21.02 -7.17 -10.77
C ALA A 161 -20.79 -6.76 -9.31
N PHE A 162 -21.66 -5.93 -8.74
CA PHE A 162 -21.59 -5.55 -7.32
C PHE A 162 -21.81 -6.77 -6.41
N ALA A 163 -22.76 -7.64 -6.75
CA ALA A 163 -23.01 -8.88 -5.99
C ALA A 163 -21.85 -9.90 -6.14
N GLU A 164 -21.25 -9.97 -7.32
CA GLU A 164 -20.09 -10.86 -7.56
C GLU A 164 -18.86 -10.47 -6.72
N LEU A 165 -18.69 -9.19 -6.41
CA LEU A 165 -17.65 -8.72 -5.49
C LEU A 165 -18.09 -8.75 -4.01
N GLY A 166 -19.16 -9.44 -3.68
CA GLY A 166 -19.61 -9.70 -2.32
C GLY A 166 -20.51 -8.60 -1.73
N SER A 167 -21.03 -7.68 -2.54
CA SER A 167 -21.90 -6.57 -2.09
C SER A 167 -21.23 -5.72 -0.99
N VAL A 168 -19.94 -5.53 -1.09
CA VAL A 168 -19.13 -4.68 -0.20
C VAL A 168 -18.82 -3.34 -0.89
N PRO A 169 -18.43 -2.29 -0.14
CA PRO A 169 -18.00 -1.03 -0.75
C PRO A 169 -16.90 -1.24 -1.79
N CYS A 170 -17.11 -0.69 -2.98
CA CYS A 170 -16.20 -0.79 -4.12
C CYS A 170 -15.85 0.59 -4.66
N ILE A 171 -14.88 0.64 -5.55
CA ILE A 171 -14.55 1.77 -6.42
C ILE A 171 -14.66 1.30 -7.87
N LEU A 172 -15.22 2.11 -8.73
CA LEU A 172 -15.13 1.94 -10.19
C LEU A 172 -14.07 2.89 -10.72
N GLU A 173 -13.11 2.37 -11.47
CA GLU A 173 -12.07 3.15 -12.13
C GLU A 173 -12.18 3.00 -13.65
N GLY A 174 -12.05 4.11 -14.40
CA GLY A 174 -11.92 4.06 -15.85
C GLY A 174 -10.71 3.21 -16.26
N PHE A 175 -10.85 2.40 -17.28
CA PHE A 175 -9.74 1.57 -17.78
C PHE A 175 -8.62 2.45 -18.34
N VAL A 176 -7.40 2.22 -17.91
CA VAL A 176 -6.22 2.95 -18.38
C VAL A 176 -5.50 2.11 -19.44
N PRO A 177 -5.42 2.57 -20.69
CA PRO A 177 -4.60 1.93 -21.72
C PRO A 177 -3.13 2.35 -21.54
N PHE A 178 -2.47 1.79 -20.52
CA PHE A 178 -1.10 2.13 -20.19
C PHE A 178 -0.08 1.42 -21.11
N SER A 179 1.08 2.06 -21.31
CA SER A 179 2.24 1.49 -22.01
C SER A 179 3.18 0.73 -21.09
N GLY A 180 3.12 0.99 -19.78
CA GLY A 180 3.95 0.35 -18.77
C GLY A 180 3.44 0.64 -17.35
N GLU A 181 3.91 -0.16 -16.42
CA GLU A 181 3.71 0.07 -14.98
C GLU A 181 5.06 0.40 -14.36
N VAL A 182 5.10 1.45 -13.55
CA VAL A 182 6.33 1.88 -12.87
C VAL A 182 6.05 2.14 -11.40
N SER A 183 7.06 1.99 -10.56
CA SER A 183 6.96 2.36 -9.15
C SER A 183 8.17 3.17 -8.69
N LEU A 184 7.92 4.11 -7.79
CA LEU A 184 8.94 4.88 -7.10
C LEU A 184 8.89 4.57 -5.62
N VAL A 185 10.01 4.11 -5.08
CA VAL A 185 10.16 3.96 -3.63
C VAL A 185 10.84 5.20 -3.07
N ALA A 186 10.29 5.73 -2.00
CA ALA A 186 10.82 6.88 -1.28
C ALA A 186 10.98 6.56 0.21
N VAL A 187 11.91 7.25 0.85
CA VAL A 187 12.10 7.20 2.30
C VAL A 187 12.07 8.63 2.83
N ARG A 188 11.28 8.89 3.88
CA ARG A 188 11.28 10.18 4.57
C ARG A 188 11.58 9.97 6.05
N GLY A 189 12.58 10.71 6.54
CA GLY A 189 12.97 10.73 7.94
C GLY A 189 12.05 11.61 8.81
N ARG A 190 12.20 11.50 10.14
CA ARG A 190 11.48 12.34 11.11
C ARG A 190 11.84 13.83 11.03
N ASP A 191 13.00 14.13 10.49
CA ASP A 191 13.48 15.51 10.21
C ASP A 191 12.89 16.09 8.91
N GLY A 192 12.10 15.29 8.17
CA GLY A 192 11.51 15.66 6.89
C GLY A 192 12.42 15.44 5.69
N GLU A 193 13.67 15.02 5.89
CA GLU A 193 14.57 14.68 4.78
C GLU A 193 14.00 13.52 3.97
N THR A 194 13.98 13.67 2.65
CA THR A 194 13.43 12.68 1.72
C THR A 194 14.51 12.19 0.76
N ARG A 195 14.51 10.89 0.51
CA ARG A 195 15.36 10.25 -0.51
C ARG A 195 14.49 9.38 -1.40
N PHE A 196 14.84 9.34 -2.68
CA PHE A 196 14.13 8.57 -3.70
C PHE A 196 15.05 7.53 -4.31
N TYR A 197 14.51 6.35 -4.54
CA TYR A 197 15.15 5.34 -5.38
C TYR A 197 14.95 5.67 -6.86
N PRO A 198 15.73 5.07 -7.77
CA PRO A 198 15.41 5.14 -9.19
C PRO A 198 14.00 4.60 -9.46
N LEU A 199 13.30 5.21 -10.42
CA LEU A 199 12.03 4.69 -10.91
C LEU A 199 12.26 3.30 -11.51
N VAL A 200 11.39 2.34 -11.18
CA VAL A 200 11.49 0.97 -11.66
C VAL A 200 10.34 0.62 -12.59
N HIS A 201 10.64 -0.07 -13.69
CA HIS A 201 9.63 -0.73 -14.51
C HIS A 201 9.22 -2.03 -13.86
N ASN A 202 7.93 -2.25 -13.75
CA ASN A 202 7.33 -3.43 -13.17
C ASN A 202 6.68 -4.30 -14.24
N THR A 203 6.91 -5.59 -14.14
CA THR A 203 6.20 -6.60 -14.93
C THR A 203 5.39 -7.46 -13.96
N HIS A 204 4.08 -7.53 -14.19
CA HIS A 204 3.19 -8.38 -13.43
C HIS A 204 2.83 -9.63 -14.25
N ASP A 205 2.84 -10.78 -13.60
CA ASP A 205 2.28 -12.02 -14.13
C ASP A 205 1.07 -12.42 -13.30
N SER A 206 -0.08 -12.51 -13.96
CA SER A 206 -1.35 -12.85 -13.31
C SER A 206 -1.71 -11.96 -12.11
N GLY A 207 -1.32 -10.67 -12.16
CA GLY A 207 -1.56 -9.68 -11.11
C GLY A 207 -0.52 -9.69 -9.97
N ILE A 208 0.52 -10.51 -10.08
CA ILE A 208 1.61 -10.59 -9.09
C ILE A 208 2.87 -9.96 -9.70
N LEU A 209 3.53 -9.08 -8.97
CA LEU A 209 4.81 -8.49 -9.39
C LEU A 209 5.87 -9.58 -9.54
N SER A 210 6.35 -9.80 -10.77
CA SER A 210 7.32 -10.84 -11.12
C SER A 210 8.72 -10.31 -11.42
N LEU A 211 8.82 -9.08 -11.95
CA LEU A 211 10.09 -8.47 -12.27
C LEU A 211 10.04 -6.96 -12.11
N SER A 212 11.06 -6.39 -11.47
CA SER A 212 11.29 -4.94 -11.40
C SER A 212 12.67 -4.60 -11.93
N ILE A 213 12.75 -3.66 -12.87
CA ILE A 213 14.00 -3.21 -13.48
C ILE A 213 14.19 -1.73 -13.17
N ALA A 214 15.20 -1.40 -12.37
CA ALA A 214 15.54 -0.03 -12.05
C ALA A 214 16.20 0.69 -13.23
N SER A 215 15.77 1.92 -13.50
CA SER A 215 16.35 2.78 -14.52
C SER A 215 16.93 4.04 -13.89
N THR A 216 18.24 4.24 -13.99
CA THR A 216 18.92 5.42 -13.45
C THR A 216 18.71 6.71 -14.26
N ALA A 217 18.05 6.60 -15.43
CA ALA A 217 17.84 7.72 -16.37
C ALA A 217 16.42 7.74 -16.92
N HIS A 218 15.43 7.36 -16.09
CA HIS A 218 14.03 7.36 -16.54
C HIS A 218 13.53 8.80 -16.76
N PRO A 219 12.94 9.11 -17.93
CA PRO A 219 12.53 10.50 -18.25
C PRO A 219 11.46 11.05 -17.29
N LEU A 220 10.67 10.19 -16.67
CA LEU A 220 9.60 10.57 -15.72
C LEU A 220 10.04 10.55 -14.25
N GLN A 221 11.33 10.34 -13.95
CA GLN A 221 11.84 10.30 -12.57
C GLN A 221 11.44 11.56 -11.78
N ALA A 222 11.74 12.73 -12.29
CA ALA A 222 11.46 13.99 -11.60
C ALA A 222 9.94 14.23 -11.39
N LEU A 223 9.11 13.79 -12.33
CA LEU A 223 7.65 13.87 -12.20
C LEU A 223 7.13 12.93 -11.10
N ALA A 224 7.64 11.70 -11.05
CA ALA A 224 7.30 10.75 -10.01
C ALA A 224 7.73 11.26 -8.61
N GLU A 225 8.95 11.82 -8.49
CA GLU A 225 9.46 12.42 -7.25
C GLU A 225 8.59 13.58 -6.76
N ASP A 226 8.10 14.42 -7.66
CA ASP A 226 7.18 15.52 -7.32
C ASP A 226 5.86 14.96 -6.76
N TYR A 227 5.27 13.97 -7.43
CA TYR A 227 4.00 13.37 -6.97
C TYR A 227 4.16 12.67 -5.62
N VAL A 228 5.20 11.85 -5.46
CA VAL A 228 5.50 11.17 -4.20
C VAL A 228 5.79 12.19 -3.10
N GLY A 229 6.55 13.24 -3.39
CA GLY A 229 6.85 14.32 -2.44
C GLY A 229 5.59 15.01 -1.90
N ARG A 230 4.59 15.25 -2.75
CA ARG A 230 3.29 15.83 -2.33
C ARG A 230 2.56 14.89 -1.36
N VAL A 231 2.53 13.58 -1.65
CA VAL A 231 1.89 12.58 -0.77
C VAL A 231 2.62 12.47 0.56
N LEU A 232 3.95 12.35 0.55
CA LEU A 232 4.77 12.30 1.78
C LEU A 232 4.54 13.51 2.68
N LYS A 233 4.42 14.70 2.07
CA LYS A 233 4.15 15.94 2.80
C LYS A 233 2.72 15.97 3.35
N GLN A 234 1.72 15.58 2.55
CA GLN A 234 0.31 15.56 2.96
C GLN A 234 0.07 14.66 4.17
N LEU A 235 0.72 13.50 4.18
CA LEU A 235 0.56 12.49 5.24
C LEU A 235 1.48 12.71 6.44
N ASP A 236 2.31 13.76 6.43
CA ASP A 236 3.46 13.88 7.35
C ASP A 236 4.18 12.54 7.54
N TYR A 237 4.42 11.89 6.42
CA TYR A 237 4.87 10.51 6.37
C TYR A 237 6.27 10.34 6.94
N VAL A 238 6.48 9.30 7.73
CA VAL A 238 7.80 8.86 8.18
C VAL A 238 7.95 7.38 7.87
N GLY A 239 9.01 7.01 7.15
CA GLY A 239 9.27 5.64 6.77
C GLY A 239 9.47 5.46 5.26
N VAL A 240 9.29 4.21 4.82
CA VAL A 240 9.35 3.81 3.40
C VAL A 240 7.95 3.84 2.81
N LEU A 241 7.80 4.48 1.65
CA LEU A 241 6.59 4.49 0.84
C LEU A 241 6.93 4.04 -0.58
N ALA A 242 6.16 3.11 -1.12
CA ALA A 242 6.16 2.84 -2.54
C ALA A 242 4.92 3.46 -3.20
N PHE A 243 5.09 4.03 -4.37
CA PHE A 243 4.01 4.58 -5.17
C PHE A 243 4.04 3.96 -6.57
N GLU A 244 2.95 3.35 -6.96
CA GLU A 244 2.78 2.72 -8.26
C GLU A 244 2.03 3.62 -9.22
N PHE A 245 2.49 3.66 -10.46
CA PHE A 245 1.94 4.48 -11.53
C PHE A 245 1.75 3.68 -12.81
N PHE A 246 0.78 4.11 -13.59
CA PHE A 246 0.67 3.75 -15.01
C PHE A 246 1.37 4.81 -15.86
N GLU A 247 2.21 4.37 -16.81
CA GLU A 247 2.72 5.25 -17.86
C GLU A 247 1.68 5.38 -18.98
N VAL A 248 1.26 6.62 -19.24
CA VAL A 248 0.24 6.94 -20.23
C VAL A 248 0.62 8.20 -20.97
N ASP A 249 0.72 8.14 -22.30
CA ASP A 249 0.96 9.30 -23.17
C ASP A 249 2.18 10.15 -22.75
N GLY A 250 3.25 9.49 -22.29
CA GLY A 250 4.46 10.19 -21.83
C GLY A 250 4.34 10.88 -20.46
N GLY A 251 3.30 10.57 -19.69
CA GLY A 251 3.06 11.02 -18.32
C GLY A 251 2.80 9.88 -17.37
N LEU A 252 2.44 10.22 -16.12
CA LEU A 252 2.11 9.27 -15.06
C LEU A 252 0.67 9.45 -14.59
N LYS A 253 -0.05 8.36 -14.38
CA LYS A 253 -1.29 8.31 -13.61
C LYS A 253 -1.10 7.45 -12.38
N ALA A 254 -1.50 7.96 -11.21
CA ALA A 254 -1.40 7.25 -9.95
C ALA A 254 -2.27 5.99 -9.92
N ASN A 255 -1.66 4.87 -9.55
CA ASN A 255 -2.37 3.61 -9.29
C ASN A 255 -2.63 3.44 -7.79
N GLU A 256 -1.62 3.15 -7.00
CA GLU A 256 -1.78 2.94 -5.55
C GLU A 256 -0.48 3.25 -4.79
N ILE A 257 -0.58 3.35 -3.45
CA ILE A 257 0.58 3.44 -2.56
C ILE A 257 0.65 2.24 -1.63
N ALA A 258 1.87 1.81 -1.32
CA ALA A 258 2.14 0.85 -0.26
C ALA A 258 2.90 1.56 0.87
N PRO A 259 2.28 1.74 2.06
CA PRO A 259 2.89 2.46 3.19
C PRO A 259 3.87 1.56 3.96
N ARG A 260 4.77 0.89 3.26
CA ARG A 260 5.71 -0.13 3.75
C ARG A 260 6.83 -0.36 2.76
N VAL A 261 7.78 -1.23 3.13
CA VAL A 261 8.73 -1.76 2.15
C VAL A 261 8.00 -2.48 1.01
N HIS A 262 8.55 -2.38 -0.19
CA HIS A 262 7.90 -2.84 -1.42
C HIS A 262 8.59 -4.05 -2.02
N LEU A 263 7.83 -4.88 -2.75
CA LEU A 263 8.37 -6.07 -3.42
C LEU A 263 9.43 -5.73 -4.45
N SER A 264 9.38 -4.55 -5.09
CA SER A 264 10.41 -4.09 -6.03
C SER A 264 11.80 -3.88 -5.40
N LEU A 265 11.90 -3.86 -4.06
CA LEU A 265 13.17 -3.82 -3.33
C LEU A 265 13.68 -5.21 -2.94
N ILE A 266 12.88 -6.25 -3.16
CA ILE A 266 13.27 -7.61 -2.81
C ILE A 266 14.15 -8.19 -3.91
N HIS A 267 15.32 -8.64 -3.49
CA HIS A 267 16.18 -9.46 -4.33
C HIS A 267 15.98 -10.94 -3.97
N ILE A 268 15.38 -11.67 -4.89
CA ILE A 268 15.09 -13.10 -4.71
C ILE A 268 16.05 -13.90 -5.57
#